data_fd395f8d370c3a599aa66b6eb7293829
#
_entry.id   fd395f8d370c3a599aa66b6eb7293829
#
_cell.length_a   1.000
_cell.length_b   1.000
_cell.length_c   1.000
_cell.angle_alpha   90.00
_cell.angle_beta   90.00
_cell.angle_gamma   90.00
#
_symmetry.space_group_name_H-M   'P 1'
#
loop_
_entity.id
_entity.type
_entity.pdbx_description
1 polymer ?
#
loop_
_entity_poly.entity_id
_entity_poly.type
_entity_poly.pdbx_seq_one_letter_code
_entity_poly.pdbx_strand_id
1 'polypeptide(L)'
;NYKRSLRAAFFIAIEDDCVRKNPFSFALNKVLEDNRGEKTVLTPEQEVSLIDFVQNDKVYRKYVDELIILLGTGLRISEFCGLTTNLDFKNRLIRVDHQLLRDPKSGYYIETPKTKSGYREIPMSEPVYQALKRVVKNRGKKTTIMIDGYTNFLFLKRDGTPKVGMDYNNMIRNLLKKYNKQHKEPLPNI
;
A
#
# COMPACT_ATOMS: atom_id res chain seq x y z
N ASN A 1 8.57 19.17 -2.77
CA ASN A 1 7.73 20.03 -3.64
C ASN A 1 7.97 21.53 -3.50
N TYR A 2 8.88 21.97 -2.64
CA TYR A 2 9.21 23.39 -2.42
C TYR A 2 9.56 24.15 -3.71
N LYS A 3 10.30 23.52 -4.63
CA LYS A 3 10.64 24.14 -5.91
C LYS A 3 9.42 24.52 -6.73
N ARG A 4 8.36 23.67 -6.75
CA ARG A 4 7.12 23.95 -7.51
C ARG A 4 6.41 25.18 -6.93
N SER A 5 6.30 25.27 -5.60
CA SER A 5 5.66 26.41 -4.92
C SER A 5 6.46 27.70 -5.12
N LEU A 6 7.80 27.63 -4.96
CA LEU A 6 8.66 28.79 -5.21
C LEU A 6 8.63 29.23 -6.68
N ARG A 7 8.64 28.28 -7.63
CA ARG A 7 8.53 28.61 -9.03
C ARG A 7 7.22 29.34 -9.35
N ALA A 8 6.10 28.93 -8.76
CA ALA A 8 4.81 29.61 -8.93
C ALA A 8 4.82 31.03 -8.36
N ALA A 9 5.35 31.22 -7.13
CA ALA A 9 5.47 32.52 -6.51
C ALA A 9 6.34 33.49 -7.34
N PHE A 10 7.46 32.99 -7.92
CA PHE A 10 8.32 33.82 -8.76
C PHE A 10 7.72 34.13 -10.15
N PHE A 11 6.73 33.37 -10.63
CA PHE A 11 5.98 33.78 -11.80
C PHE A 11 5.11 35.02 -11.51
N ILE A 12 4.45 35.06 -10.36
CA ILE A 12 3.69 36.24 -9.93
C ILE A 12 4.63 37.45 -9.79
N ALA A 13 5.79 37.27 -9.17
CA ALA A 13 6.79 38.35 -9.01
C ALA A 13 7.34 38.88 -10.35
N ILE A 14 7.32 38.08 -11.43
CA ILE A 14 7.66 38.55 -12.79
C ILE A 14 6.50 39.37 -13.37
N GLU A 15 5.23 38.90 -13.18
CA GLU A 15 4.03 39.63 -13.63
C GLU A 15 3.92 41.01 -12.95
N ASP A 16 4.39 41.11 -11.70
CA ASP A 16 4.42 42.37 -10.92
C ASP A 16 5.71 43.18 -11.14
N ASP A 17 6.53 42.86 -12.16
CA ASP A 17 7.82 43.49 -12.47
C ASP A 17 8.85 43.52 -11.30
N CYS A 18 8.64 42.71 -10.28
CA CYS A 18 9.53 42.64 -9.12
C CYS A 18 10.86 41.95 -9.44
N VAL A 19 10.86 40.98 -10.38
CA VAL A 19 12.03 40.22 -10.81
C VAL A 19 12.02 39.97 -12.32
N ARG A 20 13.20 39.99 -12.96
CA ARG A 20 13.31 39.81 -14.40
C ARG A 20 13.28 38.36 -14.86
N LYS A 21 13.65 37.41 -14.01
CA LYS A 21 13.75 35.98 -14.35
C LYS A 21 13.37 35.14 -13.14
N ASN A 22 12.74 34.01 -13.41
CA ASN A 22 12.42 33.04 -12.38
C ASN A 22 13.66 32.19 -12.07
N PRO A 23 14.28 32.31 -10.87
CA PRO A 23 15.47 31.56 -10.51
C PRO A 23 15.20 30.04 -10.37
N PHE A 24 13.94 29.62 -10.29
CA PHE A 24 13.53 28.22 -10.19
C PHE A 24 13.10 27.59 -11.52
N SER A 25 13.43 28.21 -12.66
CA SER A 25 13.06 27.71 -14.02
C SER A 25 13.95 26.56 -14.49
N PHE A 26 15.05 26.24 -13.79
CA PHE A 26 15.96 25.15 -14.16
C PHE A 26 15.31 23.75 -13.96
N ALA A 27 15.75 22.76 -14.71
CA ALA A 27 15.35 21.37 -14.53
C ALA A 27 16.19 20.72 -13.42
N LEU A 28 15.54 20.20 -12.37
CA LEU A 28 16.23 19.66 -11.18
C LEU A 28 17.09 18.42 -11.52
N ASN A 29 16.62 17.61 -12.48
CA ASN A 29 17.34 16.43 -12.98
C ASN A 29 18.63 16.75 -13.75
N LYS A 30 18.87 18.02 -14.12
CA LYS A 30 20.12 18.48 -14.72
C LYS A 30 21.17 18.91 -13.67
N VAL A 31 20.74 19.08 -12.42
CA VAL A 31 21.55 19.64 -11.33
C VAL A 31 21.82 18.61 -10.23
N LEU A 32 20.87 17.71 -10.03
CA LEU A 32 20.96 16.65 -9.03
C LEU A 32 21.00 15.30 -9.74
N GLU A 33 21.99 14.50 -9.44
CA GLU A 33 22.02 13.10 -9.81
C GLU A 33 20.88 12.37 -9.06
N ASP A 34 20.13 11.56 -9.77
CA ASP A 34 19.10 10.73 -9.16
C ASP A 34 19.73 9.45 -8.60
N ASN A 35 20.21 9.55 -7.37
CA ASN A 35 20.80 8.42 -6.65
C ASN A 35 19.75 7.48 -6.02
N ARG A 36 18.49 7.62 -6.39
CA ARG A 36 17.46 6.67 -5.96
C ARG A 36 17.68 5.36 -6.70
N GLY A 37 18.00 4.29 -5.96
CA GLY A 37 18.07 2.95 -6.54
C GLY A 37 16.79 2.61 -7.31
N GLU A 38 16.93 1.94 -8.45
CA GLU A 38 15.78 1.45 -9.20
C GLU A 38 14.94 0.52 -8.30
N LYS A 39 13.65 0.82 -8.25
CA LYS A 39 12.71 -0.10 -7.60
C LYS A 39 12.44 -1.24 -8.58
N THR A 40 12.96 -2.39 -8.26
CA THR A 40 12.70 -3.62 -9.00
C THR A 40 11.45 -4.31 -8.46
N VAL A 41 10.62 -4.82 -9.37
CA VAL A 41 9.50 -5.69 -9.03
C VAL A 41 10.00 -7.12 -8.87
N LEU A 42 9.28 -7.93 -8.08
CA LEU A 42 9.57 -9.36 -7.98
C LEU A 42 9.28 -10.06 -9.32
N THR A 43 10.13 -11.01 -9.69
CA THR A 43 9.79 -11.95 -10.78
C THR A 43 8.78 -12.98 -10.28
N PRO A 44 8.04 -13.66 -11.19
CA PRO A 44 7.11 -14.73 -10.79
C PRO A 44 7.77 -15.81 -9.93
N GLU A 45 9.01 -16.18 -10.24
CA GLU A 45 9.78 -17.19 -9.50
C GLU A 45 10.12 -16.68 -8.09
N GLN A 46 10.46 -15.41 -7.97
CA GLN A 46 10.72 -14.76 -6.69
C GLN A 46 9.46 -14.65 -5.82
N GLU A 47 8.30 -14.39 -6.44
CA GLU A 47 7.01 -14.38 -5.72
C GLU A 47 6.69 -15.76 -5.16
N VAL A 48 6.84 -16.82 -5.97
CA VAL A 48 6.63 -18.21 -5.54
C VAL A 48 7.56 -18.56 -4.39
N SER A 49 8.86 -18.25 -4.53
CA SER A 49 9.86 -18.50 -3.49
C SER A 49 9.57 -17.77 -2.19
N LEU A 50 9.12 -16.50 -2.29
CA LEU A 50 8.73 -15.71 -1.12
C LEU A 50 7.52 -16.31 -0.41
N ILE A 51 6.48 -16.70 -1.14
CA ILE A 51 5.27 -17.31 -0.57
C ILE A 51 5.60 -18.64 0.09
N ASP A 52 6.41 -19.49 -0.56
CA ASP A 52 6.87 -20.77 0.02
C ASP A 52 7.65 -20.55 1.32
N PHE A 53 8.58 -19.61 1.33
CA PHE A 53 9.31 -19.22 2.53
C PHE A 53 8.36 -18.78 3.66
N VAL A 54 7.38 -17.93 3.35
CA VAL A 54 6.42 -17.42 4.34
C VAL A 54 5.54 -18.54 4.89
N GLN A 55 5.10 -19.49 4.05
CA GLN A 55 4.29 -20.64 4.47
C GLN A 55 5.02 -21.51 5.50
N ASN A 56 6.32 -21.69 5.33
CA ASN A 56 7.15 -22.53 6.17
C ASN A 56 7.73 -21.80 7.39
N ASP A 57 7.63 -20.47 7.46
CA ASP A 57 8.18 -19.68 8.55
C ASP A 57 7.24 -19.60 9.75
N LYS A 58 7.74 -19.92 10.96
CA LYS A 58 6.95 -19.91 12.21
C LYS A 58 6.34 -18.53 12.55
N VAL A 59 6.99 -17.43 12.15
CA VAL A 59 6.57 -16.07 12.47
C VAL A 59 5.66 -15.51 11.38
N TYR A 60 6.01 -15.73 10.12
CA TYR A 60 5.38 -15.07 8.98
C TYR A 60 4.24 -15.86 8.35
N ARG A 61 4.09 -17.17 8.61
CA ARG A 61 3.02 -18.01 8.05
C ARG A 61 1.61 -17.45 8.24
N LYS A 62 1.40 -16.66 9.29
CA LYS A 62 0.11 -16.00 9.57
C LYS A 62 -0.23 -14.88 8.58
N TYR A 63 0.73 -14.43 7.77
CA TYR A 63 0.56 -13.38 6.76
C TYR A 63 0.47 -13.93 5.33
N VAL A 64 0.47 -15.24 5.13
CA VAL A 64 0.44 -15.88 3.80
C VAL A 64 -0.74 -15.37 2.98
N ASP A 65 -1.96 -15.42 3.53
CA ASP A 65 -3.16 -14.97 2.82
C ASP A 65 -3.12 -13.47 2.52
N GLU A 66 -2.62 -12.67 3.46
CA GLU A 66 -2.47 -11.22 3.30
C GLU A 66 -1.48 -10.90 2.16
N LEU A 67 -0.37 -11.63 2.06
CA LEU A 67 0.62 -11.46 1.00
C LEU A 67 0.10 -11.94 -0.36
N ILE A 68 -0.60 -13.09 -0.43
CA ILE A 68 -1.25 -13.56 -1.66
C ILE A 68 -2.22 -12.52 -2.19
N ILE A 69 -3.02 -11.88 -1.32
CA ILE A 69 -3.95 -10.84 -1.73
C ILE A 69 -3.19 -9.61 -2.24
N LEU A 70 -2.17 -9.14 -1.51
CA LEU A 70 -1.38 -7.97 -1.92
C LEU A 70 -0.70 -8.17 -3.28
N LEU A 71 0.01 -9.28 -3.46
CA LEU A 71 0.70 -9.60 -4.71
C LEU A 71 -0.27 -9.84 -5.87
N GLY A 72 -1.36 -10.57 -5.61
CA GLY A 72 -2.31 -10.95 -6.67
C GLY A 72 -3.31 -9.85 -7.06
N THR A 73 -3.37 -8.73 -6.34
CA THR A 73 -4.32 -7.63 -6.64
C THR A 73 -3.65 -6.33 -7.04
N GLY A 74 -2.40 -6.10 -6.67
CA GLY A 74 -1.72 -4.83 -6.87
C GLY A 74 -2.37 -3.64 -6.15
N LEU A 75 -3.15 -3.89 -5.09
CA LEU A 75 -3.73 -2.84 -4.26
C LEU A 75 -2.64 -1.97 -3.62
N ARG A 76 -2.87 -0.65 -3.58
CA ARG A 76 -2.04 0.19 -2.71
C ARG A 76 -2.21 -0.27 -1.26
N ILE A 77 -1.14 -0.21 -0.48
CA ILE A 77 -1.16 -0.72 0.90
C ILE A 77 -2.27 -0.07 1.76
N SER A 78 -2.60 1.19 1.53
CA SER A 78 -3.69 1.88 2.22
C SER A 78 -5.08 1.44 1.76
N GLU A 79 -5.25 1.13 0.47
CA GLU A 79 -6.47 0.53 -0.09
C GLU A 79 -6.68 -0.88 0.47
N PHE A 80 -5.61 -1.67 0.50
CA PHE A 80 -5.62 -3.01 1.10
C PHE A 80 -6.02 -2.97 2.58
N CYS A 81 -5.45 -2.05 3.37
CA CYS A 81 -5.83 -1.86 4.78
C CYS A 81 -7.29 -1.42 4.94
N GLY A 82 -7.85 -0.73 3.95
CA GLY A 82 -9.24 -0.29 3.91
C GLY A 82 -10.25 -1.39 3.61
N LEU A 83 -9.82 -2.56 3.11
CA LEU A 83 -10.75 -3.63 2.76
C LEU A 83 -11.63 -4.03 3.95
N THR A 84 -12.92 -4.16 3.69
CA THR A 84 -13.94 -4.59 4.66
C THR A 84 -14.48 -5.97 4.28
N THR A 85 -15.34 -6.54 5.13
CA THR A 85 -16.01 -7.81 4.83
C THR A 85 -17.04 -7.70 3.69
N ASN A 86 -17.32 -6.49 3.19
CA ASN A 86 -18.23 -6.25 2.08
C ASN A 86 -17.56 -6.52 0.74
N LEU A 87 -17.26 -7.79 0.46
CA LEU A 87 -16.64 -8.27 -0.78
C LEU A 87 -17.65 -8.96 -1.67
N ASP A 88 -17.59 -8.73 -2.96
CA ASP A 88 -18.45 -9.41 -3.94
C ASP A 88 -17.86 -10.77 -4.34
N PHE A 89 -18.04 -11.76 -3.48
CA PHE A 89 -17.62 -13.13 -3.74
C PHE A 89 -18.42 -13.80 -4.87
N LYS A 90 -19.64 -13.35 -5.16
CA LYS A 90 -20.49 -13.90 -6.22
C LYS A 90 -19.91 -13.57 -7.60
N ASN A 91 -19.56 -12.31 -7.81
CA ASN A 91 -18.98 -11.83 -9.07
C ASN A 91 -17.44 -11.87 -9.04
N ARG A 92 -16.82 -12.25 -7.91
CA ARG A 92 -15.37 -12.27 -7.70
C ARG A 92 -14.71 -10.92 -7.95
N LEU A 93 -15.28 -9.85 -7.39
CA LEU A 93 -14.80 -8.50 -7.54
C LEU A 93 -14.42 -7.87 -6.19
N ILE A 94 -13.31 -7.13 -6.19
CA ILE A 94 -12.88 -6.25 -5.12
C ILE A 94 -13.13 -4.82 -5.58
N ARG A 95 -14.03 -4.10 -4.91
CA ARG A 95 -14.27 -2.69 -5.18
C ARG A 95 -13.27 -1.83 -4.40
N VAL A 96 -12.58 -0.96 -5.12
CA VAL A 96 -11.64 0.02 -4.55
C VAL A 96 -12.31 1.39 -4.63
N ASP A 97 -12.81 1.88 -3.52
CA ASP A 97 -13.53 3.15 -3.40
C ASP A 97 -13.04 4.00 -2.22
N HIS A 98 -12.13 3.47 -1.42
CA HIS A 98 -11.54 4.15 -0.28
C HIS A 98 -10.19 3.56 0.12
N GLN A 99 -9.49 4.27 0.98
CA GLN A 99 -8.25 3.84 1.62
C GLN A 99 -8.27 4.18 3.10
N LEU A 100 -7.67 3.32 3.92
CA LEU A 100 -7.53 3.55 5.36
C LEU A 100 -6.14 4.12 5.66
N LEU A 101 -6.14 5.23 6.35
CA LEU A 101 -4.93 5.93 6.79
C LEU A 101 -4.94 6.14 8.30
N ARG A 102 -3.78 6.48 8.84
CA ARG A 102 -3.64 6.86 10.25
C ARG A 102 -2.66 8.01 10.39
N ASP A 103 -3.13 9.07 10.97
CA ASP A 103 -2.29 10.18 11.38
C ASP A 103 -1.92 10.05 12.87
N PRO A 104 -0.67 10.39 13.28
CA PRO A 104 -0.27 10.29 14.69
C PRO A 104 -1.07 11.16 15.64
N LYS A 105 -1.62 12.29 15.17
CA LYS A 105 -2.36 13.26 16.00
C LYS A 105 -3.88 13.04 15.95
N SER A 106 -4.44 12.83 14.74
CA SER A 106 -5.88 12.72 14.52
C SER A 106 -6.41 11.28 14.52
N GLY A 107 -5.53 10.26 14.51
CA GLY A 107 -5.95 8.87 14.54
C GLY A 107 -6.23 8.27 13.17
N TYR A 108 -7.17 7.32 13.12
CA TYR A 108 -7.59 6.66 11.87
C TYR A 108 -8.56 7.55 11.09
N TYR A 109 -8.43 7.55 9.78
CA TYR A 109 -9.36 8.24 8.87
C TYR A 109 -9.42 7.55 7.51
N ILE A 110 -10.51 7.81 6.77
CA ILE A 110 -10.73 7.30 5.42
C ILE A 110 -10.49 8.43 4.41
N GLU A 111 -9.79 8.12 3.33
CA GLU A 111 -9.75 8.96 2.14
C GLU A 111 -10.38 8.23 0.95
N THR A 112 -11.19 8.96 0.19
CA THR A 112 -11.69 8.49 -1.10
C THR A 112 -10.71 8.84 -2.22
N PRO A 113 -10.73 8.11 -3.35
CA PRO A 113 -9.89 8.43 -4.49
C PRO A 113 -10.13 9.86 -5.00
N LYS A 114 -9.06 10.61 -5.24
CA LYS A 114 -9.12 12.00 -5.72
C LYS A 114 -9.61 12.14 -7.16
N THR A 115 -9.58 11.05 -7.94
CA THR A 115 -9.96 11.04 -9.36
C THR A 115 -10.90 9.88 -9.64
N LYS A 116 -11.73 10.00 -10.69
CA LYS A 116 -12.63 8.94 -11.14
C LYS A 116 -11.90 7.63 -11.43
N SER A 117 -10.69 7.69 -11.99
CA SER A 117 -9.86 6.50 -12.27
C SER A 117 -9.32 5.79 -11.01
N GLY A 118 -9.42 6.43 -9.85
CA GLY A 118 -9.09 5.80 -8.58
C GLY A 118 -10.15 4.81 -8.11
N TYR A 119 -11.40 5.00 -8.55
CA TYR A 119 -12.50 4.04 -8.32
C TYR A 119 -12.38 2.92 -9.35
N ARG A 120 -12.18 1.71 -8.90
CA ARG A 120 -12.01 0.56 -9.79
C ARG A 120 -12.46 -0.72 -9.15
N GLU A 121 -12.75 -1.69 -9.98
CA GLU A 121 -13.01 -3.06 -9.57
C GLU A 121 -11.85 -3.96 -10.02
N ILE A 122 -11.38 -4.82 -9.14
CA ILE A 122 -10.29 -5.76 -9.38
C ILE A 122 -10.87 -7.17 -9.35
N PRO A 123 -10.72 -7.96 -10.42
CA PRO A 123 -11.16 -9.34 -10.41
C PRO A 123 -10.32 -10.19 -9.45
N MET A 124 -10.97 -11.07 -8.70
CA MET A 124 -10.29 -12.03 -7.83
C MET A 124 -9.80 -13.22 -8.66
N SER A 125 -8.50 -13.39 -8.81
CA SER A 125 -7.94 -14.67 -9.26
C SER A 125 -8.27 -15.78 -8.25
N GLU A 126 -8.16 -17.03 -8.65
CA GLU A 126 -8.49 -18.16 -7.75
C GLU A 126 -7.67 -18.14 -6.45
N PRO A 127 -6.34 -17.92 -6.46
CA PRO A 127 -5.56 -17.80 -5.23
C PRO A 127 -6.04 -16.67 -4.32
N VAL A 128 -6.35 -15.49 -4.89
CA VAL A 128 -6.86 -14.31 -4.16
C VAL A 128 -8.24 -14.61 -3.55
N TYR A 129 -9.13 -15.21 -4.32
CA TYR A 129 -10.47 -15.59 -3.88
C TYR A 129 -10.42 -16.53 -2.68
N GLN A 130 -9.59 -17.58 -2.74
CA GLN A 130 -9.43 -18.53 -1.65
C GLN A 130 -8.78 -17.88 -0.42
N ALA A 131 -7.77 -17.02 -0.62
CA ALA A 131 -7.12 -16.29 0.47
C ALA A 131 -8.13 -15.36 1.18
N LEU A 132 -8.92 -14.58 0.45
CA LEU A 132 -9.97 -13.72 1.01
C LEU A 132 -11.02 -14.52 1.79
N LYS A 133 -11.46 -15.67 1.27
CA LYS A 133 -12.40 -16.56 2.00
C LYS A 133 -11.81 -17.02 3.33
N ARG A 134 -10.54 -17.42 3.36
CA ARG A 134 -9.86 -17.81 4.60
C ARG A 134 -9.73 -16.64 5.58
N VAL A 135 -9.35 -15.46 5.08
CA VAL A 135 -9.26 -14.24 5.90
C VAL A 135 -10.60 -13.89 6.53
N VAL A 136 -11.68 -13.85 5.76
CA VAL A 136 -13.03 -13.57 6.26
C VAL A 136 -13.47 -14.61 7.28
N LYS A 137 -13.26 -15.89 7.01
CA LYS A 137 -13.57 -16.99 7.93
C LYS A 137 -12.80 -16.87 9.25
N ASN A 138 -11.49 -16.63 9.18
CA ASN A 138 -10.62 -16.54 10.35
C ASN A 138 -10.85 -15.28 11.17
N ARG A 139 -11.28 -14.18 10.53
CA ARG A 139 -11.69 -12.96 11.21
C ARG A 139 -12.91 -13.18 12.10
N GLY A 140 -13.85 -14.00 11.63
CA GLY A 140 -15.11 -14.24 12.33
C GLY A 140 -15.98 -12.97 12.43
N LYS A 141 -16.87 -12.94 13.41
CA LYS A 141 -17.82 -11.83 13.66
C LYS A 141 -17.24 -10.73 14.57
N LYS A 142 -15.93 -10.49 14.54
CA LYS A 142 -15.33 -9.43 15.35
C LYS A 142 -15.83 -8.07 14.89
N THR A 143 -16.45 -7.33 15.80
CA THR A 143 -16.84 -5.94 15.57
C THR A 143 -15.59 -5.07 15.60
N THR A 144 -15.47 -4.17 14.63
CA THR A 144 -14.39 -3.19 14.59
C THR A 144 -14.91 -1.80 14.92
N ILE A 145 -13.98 -0.91 15.26
CA ILE A 145 -14.31 0.51 15.40
C ILE A 145 -14.89 1.04 14.08
N MET A 146 -15.81 1.99 14.17
CA MET A 146 -16.29 2.74 13.02
C MET A 146 -15.32 3.89 12.74
N ILE A 147 -14.91 4.04 11.49
CA ILE A 147 -14.01 5.09 11.02
C ILE A 147 -14.68 5.73 9.81
N ASP A 148 -15.08 6.99 9.91
CA ASP A 148 -15.73 7.77 8.83
C ASP A 148 -16.84 7.00 8.10
N GLY A 149 -17.70 6.29 8.86
CA GLY A 149 -18.81 5.51 8.35
C GLY A 149 -18.47 4.07 7.91
N TYR A 150 -17.19 3.70 7.86
CA TYR A 150 -16.74 2.36 7.52
C TYR A 150 -16.50 1.52 8.77
N THR A 151 -16.84 0.24 8.69
CA THR A 151 -16.67 -0.74 9.75
C THR A 151 -16.31 -2.10 9.16
N ASN A 152 -16.07 -3.09 10.02
CA ASN A 152 -15.80 -4.46 9.59
C ASN A 152 -14.56 -4.61 8.70
N PHE A 153 -13.50 -3.85 8.99
CA PHE A 153 -12.21 -3.99 8.31
C PHE A 153 -11.69 -5.43 8.39
N LEU A 154 -11.09 -5.92 7.31
CA LEU A 154 -10.63 -7.31 7.22
C LEU A 154 -9.42 -7.59 8.12
N PHE A 155 -8.46 -6.68 8.12
CA PHE A 155 -7.15 -6.91 8.72
C PHE A 155 -7.03 -6.18 10.05
N LEU A 156 -7.04 -6.95 11.13
CA LEU A 156 -7.08 -6.42 12.48
C LEU A 156 -5.79 -6.75 13.23
N LYS A 157 -5.44 -5.87 14.17
CA LYS A 157 -4.47 -6.13 15.22
C LYS A 157 -5.09 -6.98 16.32
N ARG A 158 -4.28 -7.36 17.30
CA ARG A 158 -4.75 -8.15 18.47
C ARG A 158 -5.76 -7.39 19.32
N ASP A 159 -5.64 -6.07 19.39
CA ASP A 159 -6.52 -5.17 20.11
C ASP A 159 -7.85 -4.86 19.39
N GLY A 160 -8.04 -5.44 18.20
CA GLY A 160 -9.25 -5.23 17.37
C GLY A 160 -9.20 -3.98 16.51
N THR A 161 -8.15 -3.15 16.60
CA THR A 161 -7.97 -2.01 15.70
C THR A 161 -7.50 -2.46 14.32
N PRO A 162 -7.86 -1.73 13.23
CA PRO A 162 -7.38 -2.06 11.90
C PRO A 162 -5.86 -1.92 11.78
N LYS A 163 -5.25 -2.81 10.99
CA LYS A 163 -3.86 -2.64 10.54
C LYS A 163 -3.79 -1.50 9.53
N VAL A 164 -2.66 -0.79 9.51
CA VAL A 164 -2.38 0.30 8.56
C VAL A 164 -1.12 0.02 7.76
N GLY A 165 -0.86 0.83 6.73
CA GLY A 165 0.28 0.65 5.85
C GLY A 165 1.63 0.54 6.58
N MET A 166 1.82 1.24 7.69
CA MET A 166 3.03 1.15 8.50
C MET A 166 3.25 -0.26 9.08
N ASP A 167 2.18 -0.93 9.50
CA ASP A 167 2.26 -2.28 10.05
C ASP A 167 2.79 -3.26 8.98
N TYR A 168 2.29 -3.14 7.74
CA TYR A 168 2.73 -3.97 6.61
C TYR A 168 4.12 -3.61 6.11
N ASN A 169 4.44 -2.33 5.98
CA ASN A 169 5.77 -1.89 5.56
C ASN A 169 6.85 -2.42 6.52
N ASN A 170 6.59 -2.38 7.82
CA ASN A 170 7.50 -2.94 8.82
C ASN A 170 7.58 -4.47 8.73
N MET A 171 6.44 -5.13 8.53
CA MET A 171 6.38 -6.58 8.38
C MET A 171 7.15 -7.02 7.13
N ILE A 172 6.89 -6.43 5.97
CA ILE A 172 7.56 -6.75 4.70
C ILE A 172 9.06 -6.50 4.79
N ARG A 173 9.48 -5.36 5.32
CA ARG A 173 10.92 -5.05 5.52
C ARG A 173 11.63 -6.11 6.37
N ASN A 174 11.02 -6.51 7.47
CA ASN A 174 11.61 -7.53 8.36
C ASN A 174 11.56 -8.93 7.73
N LEU A 175 10.51 -9.25 6.98
CA LEU A 175 10.38 -10.49 6.21
C LEU A 175 11.49 -10.60 5.18
N LEU A 176 11.67 -9.58 4.34
CA LEU A 176 12.73 -9.55 3.31
C LEU A 176 14.12 -9.63 3.93
N LYS A 177 14.36 -8.90 5.02
CA LYS A 177 15.62 -9.00 5.76
C LYS A 177 15.91 -10.43 6.22
N LYS A 178 14.88 -11.14 6.71
CA LYS A 178 15.02 -12.54 7.15
C LYS A 178 15.24 -13.49 5.97
N TYR A 179 14.45 -13.33 4.90
CA TYR A 179 14.58 -14.10 3.66
C TYR A 179 16.00 -13.97 3.09
N ASN A 180 16.46 -12.74 2.87
CA ASN A 180 17.76 -12.43 2.27
C ASN A 180 18.95 -12.93 3.12
N LYS A 181 18.76 -13.08 4.44
CA LYS A 181 19.79 -13.70 5.30
C LYS A 181 19.92 -15.21 5.12
N GLN A 182 18.86 -15.88 4.66
CA GLN A 182 18.79 -17.34 4.55
C GLN A 182 18.96 -17.85 3.11
N HIS A 183 18.86 -16.97 2.11
CA HIS A 183 18.96 -17.32 0.69
C HIS A 183 20.16 -16.66 0.03
N LYS A 184 20.78 -17.39 -0.91
CA LYS A 184 21.94 -16.88 -1.68
C LYS A 184 21.55 -15.78 -2.66
N GLU A 185 20.33 -15.87 -3.21
CA GLU A 185 19.75 -14.88 -4.13
C GLU A 185 18.81 -13.97 -3.35
N PRO A 186 19.23 -12.74 -3.04
CA PRO A 186 18.38 -11.84 -2.27
C PRO A 186 17.23 -11.29 -3.12
N LEU A 187 16.06 -11.14 -2.48
CA LEU A 187 14.97 -10.40 -3.07
C LEU A 187 15.23 -8.89 -3.02
N PRO A 188 14.75 -8.13 -4.03
CA PRO A 188 14.87 -6.68 -4.03
C PRO A 188 14.06 -6.04 -2.90
N ASN A 189 14.40 -4.80 -2.54
CA ASN A 189 13.56 -4.00 -1.66
C ASN A 189 12.32 -3.54 -2.42
N ILE A 190 11.17 -4.02 -1.99
CA ILE A 190 9.84 -3.71 -2.55
C ILE A 190 9.05 -2.75 -1.64
#